data_42474b7fd06da442e6ec6ed439e20dfc
#
_entry.id   42474b7fd06da442e6ec6ed439e20dfc
#
_cell.length_a   1.000
_cell.length_b   1.000
_cell.length_c   1.000
_cell.angle_alpha   90.00
_cell.angle_beta   90.00
_cell.angle_gamma   90.00
#
_symmetry.space_group_name_H-M   'P 1'
#
loop_
_entity.id
_entity.type
_entity.pdbx_description
1 polymer ?
#
loop_
_entity_poly.entity_id
_entity_poly.type
_entity_poly.pdbx_seq_one_letter_code
_entity_poly.pdbx_strand_id
1 'polypeptide(L)'
;MTLDLGVLISGRGSNLQAILDAIAAGKLDARVRLVISNRAGAPGLDRAREAGVPTAVISHKDHPDRASFDAALVGALGQAGASWVVLAGFMRIVTSVLLDAFPARVLNIHPSLLPAFPGVSAQAQALAHGVRITGCTVHLVDAGTDTGPILAQAAVPVLPDDTEERLSERILAREHALLVHVLAAIAAGHLTVHPPTTVAARARVELVGVPGALGVETTND
;
A
#
# COMPACT_ATOMS: atom_id res chain seq x y z
N MET A 1 17.83 -8.64 -1.06
CA MET A 1 17.76 -8.16 -2.49
C MET A 1 17.13 -6.79 -2.48
N THR A 2 17.83 -5.78 -3.01
CA THR A 2 17.29 -4.41 -3.05
C THR A 2 16.01 -4.33 -3.88
N LEU A 3 14.91 -3.86 -3.30
CA LEU A 3 13.65 -3.67 -4.00
C LEU A 3 13.67 -2.39 -4.84
N ASP A 4 13.38 -2.51 -6.14
CA ASP A 4 13.17 -1.35 -7.01
C ASP A 4 11.68 -1.00 -7.03
N LEU A 5 11.30 0.08 -6.35
CA LEU A 5 9.92 0.46 -6.10
C LEU A 5 9.45 1.56 -7.05
N GLY A 6 8.28 1.36 -7.67
CA GLY A 6 7.44 2.42 -8.20
C GLY A 6 6.36 2.75 -7.18
N VAL A 7 6.18 4.02 -6.84
CA VAL A 7 5.19 4.42 -5.84
C VAL A 7 4.12 5.29 -6.49
N LEU A 8 2.86 4.88 -6.37
CA LEU A 8 1.71 5.61 -6.90
C LEU A 8 1.00 6.35 -5.75
N ILE A 9 0.74 7.64 -5.95
CA ILE A 9 0.11 8.52 -4.95
C ILE A 9 -1.00 9.36 -5.57
N SER A 10 -1.92 9.88 -4.73
CA SER A 10 -2.93 10.86 -5.16
C SER A 10 -2.98 12.11 -4.26
N GLY A 11 -2.23 12.16 -3.18
CA GLY A 11 -2.34 13.21 -2.17
C GLY A 11 -1.09 13.47 -1.36
N ARG A 12 -1.23 13.54 -0.03
CA ARG A 12 -0.19 13.99 0.94
C ARG A 12 1.11 13.20 0.90
N GLY A 13 1.06 11.91 0.55
CA GLY A 13 2.24 11.06 0.43
C GLY A 13 2.92 10.71 1.76
N SER A 14 2.17 10.60 2.86
CA SER A 14 2.76 10.26 4.16
C SER A 14 3.31 8.82 4.21
N ASN A 15 2.64 7.87 3.57
CA ASN A 15 3.15 6.50 3.41
C ASN A 15 4.41 6.46 2.51
N LEU A 16 4.47 7.31 1.46
CA LEU A 16 5.69 7.50 0.68
C LEU A 16 6.83 8.05 1.56
N GLN A 17 6.54 9.05 2.42
CA GLN A 17 7.55 9.59 3.33
C GLN A 17 8.11 8.52 4.25
N ALA A 18 7.26 7.68 4.82
CA ALA A 18 7.69 6.58 5.70
C ALA A 18 8.65 5.60 4.96
N ILE A 19 8.38 5.31 3.69
CA ILE A 19 9.28 4.50 2.86
C ILE A 19 10.63 5.21 2.67
N LEU A 20 10.61 6.50 2.29
CA LEU A 20 11.82 7.28 2.05
C LEU A 20 12.68 7.39 3.31
N ASP A 21 12.06 7.67 4.46
CA ASP A 21 12.74 7.76 5.76
C ASP A 21 13.38 6.42 6.16
N ALA A 22 12.69 5.31 5.93
CA ALA A 22 13.20 3.98 6.23
C ALA A 22 14.40 3.60 5.35
N ILE A 23 14.37 3.98 4.08
CA ILE A 23 15.51 3.80 3.15
C ILE A 23 16.70 4.65 3.61
N ALA A 24 16.48 5.93 3.89
CA ALA A 24 17.53 6.84 4.36
C ALA A 24 18.16 6.40 5.68
N ALA A 25 17.36 5.79 6.57
CA ALA A 25 17.82 5.24 7.84
C ALA A 25 18.50 3.85 7.72
N GLY A 26 18.60 3.27 6.52
CA GLY A 26 19.14 1.93 6.30
C GLY A 26 18.27 0.79 6.87
N LYS A 27 17.01 1.06 7.18
CA LYS A 27 16.04 0.08 7.72
C LYS A 27 15.30 -0.69 6.63
N LEU A 28 15.34 -0.22 5.40
CA LEU A 28 14.69 -0.82 4.25
C LEU A 28 15.67 -0.90 3.08
N ASP A 29 16.01 -2.12 2.66
CA ASP A 29 16.84 -2.37 1.46
C ASP A 29 15.96 -2.22 0.21
N ALA A 30 15.71 -0.97 -0.15
CA ALA A 30 14.90 -0.62 -1.32
C ALA A 30 15.41 0.66 -1.97
N ARG A 31 14.98 0.89 -3.21
CA ARG A 31 15.19 2.11 -3.97
C ARG A 31 13.88 2.54 -4.62
N VAL A 32 13.44 3.76 -4.35
CA VAL A 32 12.30 4.32 -5.08
C VAL A 32 12.79 4.82 -6.44
N ARG A 33 12.37 4.15 -7.51
CA ARG A 33 12.77 4.44 -8.89
C ARG A 33 11.98 5.59 -9.49
N LEU A 34 10.68 5.66 -9.14
CA LEU A 34 9.77 6.65 -9.66
C LEU A 34 8.58 6.82 -8.72
N VAL A 35 8.18 8.07 -8.49
CA VAL A 35 6.90 8.39 -7.85
C VAL A 35 5.97 8.97 -8.91
N ILE A 36 4.80 8.37 -9.09
CA ILE A 36 3.78 8.85 -10.02
C ILE A 36 2.57 9.34 -9.24
N SER A 37 2.08 10.52 -9.60
CA SER A 37 0.79 11.00 -9.13
C SER A 37 -0.19 11.16 -10.28
N ASN A 38 -1.47 10.80 -10.04
CA ASN A 38 -2.56 11.13 -10.97
C ASN A 38 -3.08 12.55 -10.82
N ARG A 39 -2.46 13.37 -9.94
CA ARG A 39 -2.80 14.77 -9.68
C ARG A 39 -1.53 15.60 -9.63
N ALA A 40 -1.46 16.67 -10.46
CA ALA A 40 -0.29 17.55 -10.52
C ALA A 40 0.03 18.25 -9.19
N GLY A 41 -0.99 18.63 -8.43
CA GLY A 41 -0.85 19.32 -7.14
C GLY A 41 -0.75 18.39 -5.92
N ALA A 42 -0.38 17.13 -6.08
CA ALA A 42 -0.22 16.20 -4.96
C ALA A 42 1.04 16.55 -4.14
N PRO A 43 0.91 16.93 -2.84
CA PRO A 43 2.08 17.31 -2.01
C PRO A 43 3.12 16.20 -1.86
N GLY A 44 2.73 14.94 -2.05
CA GLY A 44 3.67 13.82 -2.04
C GLY A 44 4.72 13.87 -3.14
N LEU A 45 4.48 14.61 -4.24
CA LEU A 45 5.49 14.83 -5.28
C LEU A 45 6.65 15.68 -4.78
N ASP A 46 6.38 16.67 -3.91
CA ASP A 46 7.44 17.51 -3.34
C ASP A 46 8.32 16.70 -2.39
N ARG A 47 7.73 15.83 -1.58
CA ARG A 47 8.48 14.87 -0.73
C ARG A 47 9.44 14.00 -1.54
N ALA A 48 8.98 13.50 -2.70
CA ALA A 48 9.84 12.71 -3.58
C ALA A 48 10.99 13.54 -4.15
N ARG A 49 10.72 14.78 -4.61
CA ARG A 49 11.74 15.68 -5.14
C ARG A 49 12.79 16.07 -4.10
N GLU A 50 12.35 16.38 -2.88
CA GLU A 50 13.22 16.68 -1.74
C GLU A 50 14.15 15.51 -1.39
N ALA A 51 13.66 14.27 -1.57
CA ALA A 51 14.45 13.05 -1.42
C ALA A 51 15.29 12.68 -2.66
N GLY A 52 15.32 13.52 -3.72
CA GLY A 52 16.05 13.27 -4.95
C GLY A 52 15.46 12.15 -5.82
N VAL A 53 14.19 11.78 -5.62
CA VAL A 53 13.51 10.71 -6.36
C VAL A 53 12.82 11.29 -7.61
N PRO A 54 12.98 10.66 -8.79
CA PRO A 54 12.26 11.05 -9.99
C PRO A 54 10.74 11.03 -9.80
N THR A 55 10.07 12.04 -10.37
CA THR A 55 8.60 12.16 -10.28
C THR A 55 7.96 12.28 -11.65
N ALA A 56 6.75 11.77 -11.80
CA ALA A 56 5.92 11.97 -12.97
C ALA A 56 4.47 12.31 -12.56
N VAL A 57 3.79 13.06 -13.39
CA VAL A 57 2.36 13.28 -13.31
C VAL A 57 1.71 12.63 -14.53
N ILE A 58 0.86 11.64 -14.29
CA ILE A 58 0.07 10.98 -15.32
C ILE A 58 -1.40 11.13 -14.91
N SER A 59 -2.10 12.08 -15.56
CA SER A 59 -3.48 12.38 -15.19
C SER A 59 -4.42 11.34 -15.81
N HIS A 60 -5.24 10.71 -14.98
CA HIS A 60 -6.27 9.79 -15.45
C HIS A 60 -7.32 10.44 -16.35
N LYS A 61 -7.41 11.78 -16.34
CA LYS A 61 -8.35 12.56 -17.17
C LYS A 61 -7.88 12.67 -18.62
N ASP A 62 -6.59 12.42 -18.87
CA ASP A 62 -5.98 12.53 -20.19
C ASP A 62 -6.06 11.20 -20.96
N HIS A 63 -6.75 10.21 -20.38
CA HIS A 63 -6.92 8.88 -20.95
C HIS A 63 -8.40 8.55 -21.13
N PRO A 64 -8.79 7.88 -22.23
CA PRO A 64 -10.20 7.57 -22.52
C PRO A 64 -10.81 6.55 -21.55
N ASP A 65 -9.96 5.69 -20.97
CA ASP A 65 -10.40 4.65 -20.04
C ASP A 65 -9.31 4.29 -19.03
N ARG A 66 -9.64 3.41 -18.08
CA ARG A 66 -8.71 2.96 -17.03
C ARG A 66 -7.58 2.10 -17.57
N ALA A 67 -7.82 1.31 -18.61
CA ALA A 67 -6.81 0.41 -19.16
C ALA A 67 -5.69 1.20 -19.87
N SER A 68 -6.04 2.22 -20.67
CA SER A 68 -5.07 3.10 -21.30
C SER A 68 -4.29 3.95 -20.30
N PHE A 69 -4.94 4.39 -19.22
CA PHE A 69 -4.26 5.03 -18.10
C PHE A 69 -3.24 4.09 -17.43
N ASP A 70 -3.64 2.86 -17.12
CA ASP A 70 -2.74 1.86 -16.51
C ASP A 70 -1.59 1.50 -17.46
N ALA A 71 -1.84 1.43 -18.78
CA ALA A 71 -0.77 1.20 -19.75
C ALA A 71 0.30 2.33 -19.72
N ALA A 72 -0.13 3.57 -19.53
CA ALA A 72 0.80 4.69 -19.34
C ALA A 72 1.61 4.57 -18.04
N LEU A 73 0.96 4.14 -16.94
CA LEU A 73 1.65 3.85 -15.68
C LEU A 73 2.69 2.74 -15.86
N VAL A 74 2.31 1.63 -16.50
CA VAL A 74 3.20 0.49 -16.78
C VAL A 74 4.40 0.93 -17.61
N GLY A 75 4.18 1.71 -18.67
CA GLY A 75 5.26 2.25 -19.51
C GLY A 75 6.27 3.07 -18.69
N ALA A 76 5.78 4.00 -17.86
CA ALA A 76 6.64 4.86 -17.04
C ALA A 76 7.40 4.06 -15.96
N LEU A 77 6.70 3.14 -15.27
CA LEU A 77 7.30 2.27 -14.25
C LEU A 77 8.36 1.35 -14.83
N GLY A 78 8.09 0.75 -16.01
CA GLY A 78 9.04 -0.13 -16.70
C GLY A 78 10.29 0.61 -17.16
N GLN A 79 10.14 1.83 -17.72
CA GLN A 79 11.28 2.68 -18.10
C GLN A 79 12.14 3.08 -16.89
N ALA A 80 11.52 3.29 -15.73
CA ALA A 80 12.22 3.58 -14.49
C ALA A 80 12.90 2.34 -13.87
N GLY A 81 12.63 1.14 -14.37
CA GLY A 81 13.15 -0.12 -13.84
C GLY A 81 12.52 -0.55 -12.51
N ALA A 82 11.27 -0.16 -12.26
CA ALA A 82 10.53 -0.63 -11.09
C ALA A 82 10.21 -2.12 -11.23
N SER A 83 10.43 -2.88 -10.17
CA SER A 83 10.09 -4.31 -10.08
C SER A 83 8.89 -4.58 -9.16
N TRP A 84 8.55 -3.63 -8.29
CA TRP A 84 7.41 -3.63 -7.39
C TRP A 84 6.65 -2.32 -7.48
N VAL A 85 5.35 -2.36 -7.30
CA VAL A 85 4.48 -1.18 -7.27
C VAL A 85 3.82 -1.06 -5.89
N VAL A 86 3.89 0.13 -5.30
CA VAL A 86 3.22 0.44 -4.02
C VAL A 86 2.15 1.50 -4.25
N LEU A 87 0.90 1.16 -3.96
CA LEU A 87 -0.21 2.11 -3.92
C LEU A 87 -0.21 2.78 -2.54
N ALA A 88 0.38 3.97 -2.45
CA ALA A 88 0.53 4.72 -1.21
C ALA A 88 -0.50 5.86 -1.13
N GLY A 89 -1.75 5.53 -0.90
CA GLY A 89 -2.86 6.48 -0.98
C GLY A 89 -3.19 6.86 -2.43
N PHE A 90 -3.21 5.89 -3.31
CA PHE A 90 -3.59 6.05 -4.72
C PHE A 90 -5.09 5.84 -4.91
N MET A 91 -5.82 6.93 -5.16
CA MET A 91 -7.28 6.94 -5.21
C MET A 91 -7.84 6.50 -6.58
N ARG A 92 -7.30 5.44 -7.15
CA ARG A 92 -7.76 4.84 -8.42
C ARG A 92 -7.78 3.31 -8.31
N ILE A 93 -8.79 2.71 -8.94
CA ILE A 93 -8.86 1.26 -9.10
C ILE A 93 -8.00 0.91 -10.32
N VAL A 94 -7.02 0.07 -10.14
CA VAL A 94 -6.15 -0.45 -11.20
C VAL A 94 -6.84 -1.59 -11.96
N THR A 95 -6.39 -1.85 -13.18
CA THR A 95 -6.92 -2.89 -14.04
C THR A 95 -5.95 -4.07 -14.20
N SER A 96 -6.36 -5.11 -14.90
CA SER A 96 -5.48 -6.23 -15.25
C SER A 96 -4.22 -5.78 -16.00
N VAL A 97 -4.26 -4.67 -16.75
CA VAL A 97 -3.08 -4.14 -17.46
C VAL A 97 -1.91 -3.88 -16.53
N LEU A 98 -2.15 -3.26 -15.36
CA LEU A 98 -1.11 -3.06 -14.35
C LEU A 98 -0.77 -4.36 -13.64
N LEU A 99 -1.79 -5.15 -13.28
CA LEU A 99 -1.61 -6.39 -12.50
C LEU A 99 -0.84 -7.46 -13.30
N ASP A 100 -1.10 -7.59 -14.59
CA ASP A 100 -0.42 -8.54 -15.46
C ASP A 100 1.04 -8.12 -15.77
N ALA A 101 1.32 -6.80 -15.76
CA ALA A 101 2.67 -6.28 -15.90
C ALA A 101 3.52 -6.47 -14.61
N PHE A 102 2.88 -6.51 -13.43
CA PHE A 102 3.52 -6.70 -12.13
C PHE A 102 2.85 -7.84 -11.35
N PRO A 103 2.90 -9.10 -11.82
CA PRO A 103 2.16 -10.21 -11.24
C PRO A 103 2.61 -10.47 -9.80
N ALA A 104 1.66 -10.43 -8.85
CA ALA A 104 1.88 -10.56 -7.42
C ALA A 104 2.94 -9.58 -6.84
N ARG A 105 3.10 -8.40 -7.45
CA ARG A 105 4.07 -7.36 -7.06
C ARG A 105 3.45 -5.97 -6.95
N VAL A 106 2.13 -5.88 -6.85
CA VAL A 106 1.41 -4.63 -6.56
C VAL A 106 0.91 -4.70 -5.13
N LEU A 107 1.37 -3.79 -4.29
CA LEU A 107 0.99 -3.66 -2.88
C LEU A 107 0.05 -2.48 -2.69
N ASN A 108 -0.92 -2.65 -1.78
CA ASN A 108 -1.74 -1.56 -1.29
C ASN A 108 -1.71 -1.53 0.24
N ILE A 109 -1.83 -0.34 0.82
CA ILE A 109 -2.14 -0.15 2.22
C ILE A 109 -3.52 0.45 2.36
N HIS A 110 -4.38 -0.22 3.14
CA HIS A 110 -5.78 0.17 3.33
C HIS A 110 -6.06 0.44 4.81
N PRO A 111 -6.74 1.56 5.15
CA PRO A 111 -6.94 1.99 6.53
C PRO A 111 -8.10 1.30 7.24
N SER A 112 -8.19 -0.03 7.13
CA SER A 112 -9.09 -0.87 7.93
C SER A 112 -8.52 -2.28 8.12
N LEU A 113 -9.12 -3.07 8.99
CA LEU A 113 -8.85 -4.50 9.10
C LEU A 113 -9.68 -5.27 8.06
N LEU A 114 -9.17 -5.38 6.84
CA LEU A 114 -9.84 -6.12 5.78
C LEU A 114 -10.16 -7.57 6.23
N PRO A 115 -11.32 -8.11 5.87
CA PRO A 115 -12.29 -7.63 4.85
C PRO A 115 -13.30 -6.58 5.35
N ALA A 116 -13.17 -6.06 6.57
CA ALA A 116 -14.06 -5.00 7.07
C ALA A 116 -13.74 -3.66 6.38
N PHE A 117 -14.79 -2.90 6.05
CA PHE A 117 -14.72 -1.53 5.54
C PHE A 117 -13.83 -1.34 4.30
N PRO A 118 -14.05 -2.08 3.20
CA PRO A 118 -13.31 -1.90 1.96
C PRO A 118 -13.72 -0.58 1.26
N GLY A 119 -12.91 -0.14 0.32
CA GLY A 119 -13.19 1.04 -0.50
C GLY A 119 -12.84 2.35 0.19
N VAL A 120 -13.62 3.40 -0.08
CA VAL A 120 -13.31 4.75 0.39
C VAL A 120 -13.86 5.04 1.79
N SER A 121 -13.22 6.01 2.50
CA SER A 121 -13.69 6.50 3.81
C SER A 121 -13.84 5.40 4.87
N ALA A 122 -12.90 4.45 4.91
CA ALA A 122 -12.94 3.31 5.84
C ALA A 122 -13.03 3.76 7.31
N GLN A 123 -12.41 4.88 7.67
CA GLN A 123 -12.47 5.44 9.02
C GLN A 123 -13.89 5.93 9.37
N ALA A 124 -14.54 6.66 8.44
CA ALA A 124 -15.92 7.08 8.63
C ALA A 124 -16.87 5.87 8.72
N GLN A 125 -16.64 4.83 7.91
CA GLN A 125 -17.41 3.59 8.01
C GLN A 125 -17.23 2.93 9.39
N ALA A 126 -15.99 2.82 9.90
CA ALA A 126 -15.71 2.24 11.21
C ALA A 126 -16.41 2.99 12.34
N LEU A 127 -16.37 4.33 12.32
CA LEU A 127 -17.07 5.17 13.29
C LEU A 127 -18.59 5.00 13.21
N ALA A 128 -19.16 5.02 12.00
CA ALA A 128 -20.60 4.87 11.79
C ALA A 128 -21.14 3.50 12.25
N HIS A 129 -20.33 2.43 12.13
CA HIS A 129 -20.67 1.10 12.62
C HIS A 129 -20.46 0.92 14.12
N GLY A 130 -19.82 1.88 14.78
CA GLY A 130 -19.57 1.81 16.22
C GLY A 130 -18.63 0.69 16.66
N VAL A 131 -17.71 0.26 15.79
CA VAL A 131 -16.73 -0.77 16.14
C VAL A 131 -15.77 -0.26 17.22
N ARG A 132 -15.22 -1.17 18.01
CA ARG A 132 -14.25 -0.83 19.06
C ARG A 132 -12.81 -1.01 18.62
N ILE A 133 -12.60 -1.76 17.55
CA ILE A 133 -11.28 -2.03 16.97
C ILE A 133 -11.41 -1.89 15.45
N THR A 134 -10.48 -1.17 14.86
CA THR A 134 -10.21 -1.10 13.44
C THR A 134 -8.70 -1.22 13.22
N GLY A 135 -8.14 -0.71 12.15
CA GLY A 135 -6.71 -0.76 11.90
C GLY A 135 -6.31 -0.47 10.47
N CYS A 136 -5.24 -1.11 10.04
CA CYS A 136 -4.79 -1.06 8.66
C CYS A 136 -4.34 -2.43 8.15
N THR A 137 -4.36 -2.58 6.85
CA THR A 137 -4.01 -3.83 6.14
C THR A 137 -3.06 -3.52 5.00
N VAL A 138 -1.92 -4.22 4.94
CA VAL A 138 -1.10 -4.32 3.72
C VAL A 138 -1.47 -5.61 3.01
N HIS A 139 -1.81 -5.51 1.73
CA HIS A 139 -2.22 -6.65 0.92
C HIS A 139 -1.66 -6.55 -0.51
N LEU A 140 -1.57 -7.68 -1.19
CA LEU A 140 -1.37 -7.70 -2.64
C LEU A 140 -2.67 -7.26 -3.32
N VAL A 141 -2.54 -6.53 -4.41
CA VAL A 141 -3.69 -6.06 -5.19
C VAL A 141 -4.10 -7.14 -6.19
N ASP A 142 -5.39 -7.42 -6.24
CA ASP A 142 -6.04 -8.29 -7.24
C ASP A 142 -7.07 -7.48 -8.06
N ALA A 143 -7.87 -8.17 -8.87
CA ALA A 143 -8.86 -7.54 -9.73
C ALA A 143 -10.07 -6.94 -8.97
N GLY A 144 -10.24 -7.28 -7.69
CA GLY A 144 -11.31 -6.75 -6.84
C GLY A 144 -10.90 -5.46 -6.12
N THR A 145 -11.84 -4.89 -5.38
CA THR A 145 -11.55 -3.73 -4.52
C THR A 145 -11.20 -4.22 -3.12
N ASP A 146 -9.94 -4.06 -2.72
CA ASP A 146 -9.40 -4.45 -1.40
C ASP A 146 -9.65 -5.94 -1.05
N THR A 147 -9.64 -6.80 -2.07
CA THR A 147 -9.95 -8.24 -1.93
C THR A 147 -8.73 -9.14 -2.00
N GLY A 148 -7.59 -8.61 -2.34
CA GLY A 148 -6.37 -9.38 -2.55
C GLY A 148 -5.79 -10.00 -1.27
N PRO A 149 -4.80 -10.88 -1.42
CA PRO A 149 -4.19 -11.61 -0.29
C PRO A 149 -3.58 -10.68 0.74
N ILE A 150 -3.97 -10.84 2.00
CA ILE A 150 -3.50 -10.05 3.13
C ILE A 150 -2.08 -10.50 3.50
N LEU A 151 -1.15 -9.54 3.57
CA LEU A 151 0.24 -9.78 4.00
C LEU A 151 0.40 -9.54 5.50
N ALA A 152 -0.13 -8.42 5.99
CA ALA A 152 -0.07 -8.09 7.42
C ALA A 152 -1.17 -7.10 7.79
N GLN A 153 -1.52 -7.09 9.07
CA GLN A 153 -2.52 -6.18 9.63
C GLN A 153 -2.03 -5.60 10.96
N ALA A 154 -2.46 -4.38 11.28
CA ALA A 154 -2.22 -3.77 12.58
C ALA A 154 -3.54 -3.24 13.14
N ALA A 155 -3.88 -3.66 14.36
CA ALA A 155 -5.08 -3.23 15.04
C ALA A 155 -4.91 -1.86 15.70
N VAL A 156 -6.00 -1.09 15.70
CA VAL A 156 -6.09 0.24 16.30
C VAL A 156 -7.41 0.35 17.08
N PRO A 157 -7.39 0.79 18.36
CA PRO A 157 -8.62 1.02 19.09
C PRO A 157 -9.39 2.22 18.53
N VAL A 158 -10.72 2.13 18.55
CA VAL A 158 -11.65 3.24 18.29
C VAL A 158 -12.13 3.74 19.66
N LEU A 159 -11.83 5.00 19.96
CA LEU A 159 -12.17 5.65 21.22
C LEU A 159 -13.58 6.28 21.15
N PRO A 160 -14.28 6.42 22.29
CA PRO A 160 -15.65 6.94 22.31
C PRO A 160 -15.80 8.34 21.74
N ASP A 161 -14.76 9.16 21.82
CA ASP A 161 -14.72 10.56 21.39
C ASP A 161 -13.92 10.78 20.09
N ASP A 162 -13.63 9.70 19.35
CA ASP A 162 -12.91 9.82 18.09
C ASP A 162 -13.73 10.60 17.05
N THR A 163 -13.06 11.56 16.44
CA THR A 163 -13.43 12.08 15.12
C THR A 163 -12.74 11.28 14.03
N GLU A 164 -13.18 11.45 12.79
CA GLU A 164 -12.53 10.80 11.62
C GLU A 164 -11.03 11.18 11.55
N GLU A 165 -10.70 12.44 11.85
CA GLU A 165 -9.33 12.95 11.84
C GLU A 165 -8.46 12.26 12.90
N ARG A 166 -8.94 12.19 14.16
CA ARG A 166 -8.19 11.55 15.26
C ARG A 166 -7.96 10.07 15.01
N LEU A 167 -9.00 9.38 14.52
CA LEU A 167 -8.88 7.97 14.17
C LEU A 167 -7.92 7.77 13.00
N SER A 168 -8.01 8.62 11.97
CA SER A 168 -7.11 8.60 10.80
C SER A 168 -5.65 8.79 11.19
N GLU A 169 -5.34 9.73 12.06
CA GLU A 169 -3.98 9.97 12.56
C GLU A 169 -3.42 8.74 13.30
N ARG A 170 -4.24 8.11 14.14
CA ARG A 170 -3.86 6.91 14.88
C ARG A 170 -3.62 5.71 13.96
N ILE A 171 -4.48 5.52 12.95
CA ILE A 171 -4.30 4.48 11.94
C ILE A 171 -3.05 4.75 11.11
N LEU A 172 -2.84 6.00 10.68
CA LEU A 172 -1.72 6.39 9.83
C LEU A 172 -0.36 6.09 10.47
N ALA A 173 -0.23 6.29 11.78
CA ALA A 173 1.00 5.93 12.51
C ALA A 173 1.29 4.42 12.43
N ARG A 174 0.24 3.58 12.40
CA ARG A 174 0.39 2.14 12.22
C ARG A 174 0.64 1.75 10.76
N GLU A 175 0.01 2.43 9.82
CA GLU A 175 0.25 2.23 8.38
C GLU A 175 1.73 2.40 8.04
N HIS A 176 2.36 3.48 8.50
CA HIS A 176 3.76 3.79 8.24
C HIS A 176 4.67 2.64 8.70
N ALA A 177 4.48 2.16 9.93
CA ALA A 177 5.28 1.08 10.49
C ALA A 177 5.03 -0.24 9.76
N LEU A 178 3.76 -0.59 9.52
CA LEU A 178 3.36 -1.85 8.89
C LEU A 178 3.87 -1.96 7.45
N LEU A 179 3.71 -0.89 6.66
CA LEU A 179 4.14 -0.87 5.26
C LEU A 179 5.66 -1.05 5.13
N VAL A 180 6.44 -0.33 5.94
CA VAL A 180 7.90 -0.47 5.97
C VAL A 180 8.31 -1.88 6.38
N HIS A 181 7.65 -2.46 7.38
CA HIS A 181 7.93 -3.82 7.86
C HIS A 181 7.68 -4.88 6.79
N VAL A 182 6.54 -4.77 6.09
CA VAL A 182 6.20 -5.68 4.98
C VAL A 182 7.21 -5.56 3.84
N LEU A 183 7.57 -4.34 3.44
CA LEU A 183 8.56 -4.11 2.39
C LEU A 183 9.94 -4.66 2.79
N ALA A 184 10.36 -4.51 4.05
CA ALA A 184 11.61 -5.07 4.54
C ALA A 184 11.62 -6.61 4.51
N ALA A 185 10.51 -7.25 4.87
CA ALA A 185 10.38 -8.71 4.78
C ALA A 185 10.41 -9.20 3.32
N ILE A 186 9.79 -8.48 2.40
CA ILE A 186 9.87 -8.78 0.96
C ILE A 186 11.31 -8.61 0.45
N ALA A 187 12.01 -7.55 0.84
CA ALA A 187 13.41 -7.32 0.49
C ALA A 187 14.33 -8.45 0.98
N ALA A 188 14.03 -9.00 2.15
CA ALA A 188 14.72 -10.15 2.73
C ALA A 188 14.37 -11.49 2.05
N GLY A 189 13.40 -11.51 1.10
CA GLY A 189 12.98 -12.74 0.41
C GLY A 189 12.00 -13.61 1.20
N HIS A 190 11.33 -13.04 2.20
CA HIS A 190 10.45 -13.76 3.12
C HIS A 190 9.00 -13.87 2.63
N LEU A 191 8.69 -13.42 1.42
CA LEU A 191 7.36 -13.55 0.82
C LEU A 191 7.28 -14.79 -0.06
N THR A 192 6.32 -15.67 0.24
CA THR A 192 5.91 -16.76 -0.64
C THR A 192 4.44 -16.56 -1.02
N VAL A 193 4.16 -16.59 -2.33
CA VAL A 193 2.80 -16.50 -2.86
C VAL A 193 2.38 -17.86 -3.40
N HIS A 194 1.33 -18.42 -2.81
CA HIS A 194 0.74 -19.70 -3.25
C HIS A 194 -0.46 -19.40 -4.15
N PRO A 195 -0.49 -19.94 -5.37
CA PRO A 195 -1.64 -19.78 -6.26
C PRO A 195 -2.90 -20.36 -5.61
N PRO A 196 -4.10 -19.89 -5.99
CA PRO A 196 -5.33 -20.43 -5.49
C PRO A 196 -5.49 -21.92 -5.88
N THR A 197 -5.93 -22.73 -4.94
CA THR A 197 -6.14 -24.20 -5.14
C THR A 197 -7.45 -24.52 -5.86
N THR A 198 -8.39 -23.56 -5.89
CA THR A 198 -9.67 -23.63 -6.62
C THR A 198 -10.04 -22.29 -7.20
N VAL A 199 -10.96 -22.26 -8.16
CA VAL A 199 -11.47 -21.01 -8.79
C VAL A 199 -12.10 -20.05 -7.77
N ALA A 200 -12.65 -20.57 -6.68
CA ALA A 200 -13.28 -19.79 -5.61
C ALA A 200 -12.30 -19.40 -4.48
N ALA A 201 -11.10 -19.98 -4.47
CA ALA A 201 -10.11 -19.70 -3.45
C ALA A 201 -9.29 -18.45 -3.80
N ARG A 202 -8.93 -17.67 -2.78
CA ARG A 202 -7.94 -16.59 -2.93
C ARG A 202 -6.52 -17.18 -2.92
N ALA A 203 -5.59 -16.50 -3.56
CA ALA A 203 -4.17 -16.81 -3.39
C ALA A 203 -3.81 -16.70 -1.90
N ARG A 204 -2.99 -17.62 -1.41
CA ARG A 204 -2.46 -17.58 -0.03
C ARG A 204 -1.07 -17.00 -0.07
N VAL A 205 -0.75 -16.22 0.94
CA VAL A 205 0.57 -15.63 1.10
C VAL A 205 1.15 -16.04 2.44
N GLU A 206 2.44 -16.30 2.46
CA GLU A 206 3.21 -16.48 3.68
C GLU A 206 4.29 -15.40 3.71
N LEU A 207 4.30 -14.62 4.78
CA LEU A 207 5.28 -13.59 5.02
C LEU A 207 5.97 -13.90 6.37
N VAL A 208 7.16 -14.45 6.31
CA VAL A 208 7.92 -14.82 7.49
C VAL A 208 8.61 -13.59 8.08
N GLY A 209 8.65 -13.49 9.42
CA GLY A 209 9.37 -12.42 10.11
C GLY A 209 8.60 -11.11 10.26
N VAL A 210 7.34 -11.06 9.83
CA VAL A 210 6.42 -9.99 10.19
C VAL A 210 5.50 -10.50 11.28
N PRO A 211 5.45 -9.89 12.47
CA PRO A 211 4.45 -10.25 13.48
C PRO A 211 3.07 -10.13 12.84
N GLY A 212 2.24 -11.16 12.94
CA GLY A 212 0.92 -11.24 12.30
C GLY A 212 -0.05 -10.14 12.72
N ALA A 213 0.23 -9.47 13.84
CA ALA A 213 -0.40 -8.23 14.26
C ALA A 213 0.65 -7.40 15.03
N LEU A 214 1.02 -6.22 14.51
CA LEU A 214 1.75 -5.24 15.31
C LEU A 214 0.80 -4.74 16.41
N GLY A 215 0.95 -5.25 17.62
CA GLY A 215 0.14 -4.85 18.77
C GLY A 215 -0.38 -5.98 19.65
N VAL A 216 -0.20 -7.24 19.26
CA VAL A 216 -0.39 -8.38 20.16
C VAL A 216 1.00 -8.90 20.51
N GLU A 217 1.49 -8.58 21.71
CA GLU A 217 2.60 -9.30 22.31
C GLU A 217 2.13 -10.74 22.52
N THR A 218 2.56 -11.66 21.67
CA THR A 218 2.49 -13.08 22.00
C THR A 218 3.65 -13.31 22.97
N THR A 219 3.36 -13.21 24.27
CA THR A 219 4.22 -13.83 25.29
C THR A 219 4.14 -15.33 25.01
N ASN A 220 5.20 -15.87 24.42
CA ASN A 220 5.44 -17.30 24.48
C ASN A 220 5.87 -17.60 25.94
N ASP A 221 4.96 -18.14 26.72
CA ASP A 221 5.29 -18.93 27.91
C ASP A 221 5.72 -20.34 27.49
#